data_47720c02524a872e036bdf02cc7e0620
#
_entry.id   47720c02524a872e036bdf02cc7e0620
#
_cell.length_a   1.000
_cell.length_b   1.000
_cell.length_c   1.000
_cell.angle_alpha   90.00
_cell.angle_beta   90.00
_cell.angle_gamma   90.00
#
_symmetry.space_group_name_H-M   'P 1'
#
loop_
_entity.id
_entity.type
_entity.pdbx_description
1 polymer ?
#
loop_
_entity_poly.entity_id
_entity_poly.type
_entity_poly.pdbx_seq_one_letter_code
_entity_poly.pdbx_strand_id
1 'polypeptide(L)'
;MSTLQVQSSDTGSGPACERRVLLIEDSAVLTRRLIDLLSEPGRVEVAAQAATQSEAVMRLQEGAFDVLVVDIELAEGNGVAVIRAARQLYPPDAQPVIVVLTNYASDFVRDHCFAAGADYFLDKMRDIALLKAVVVDGHSKWAPPHSSH
;
A
#
# COMPACT_ATOMS: atom_id res chain seq x y z
N MET A 1 -20.16 -24.91 -18.79
CA MET A 1 -20.02 -24.94 -18.27
C MET A 1 -19.27 -24.98 -17.82
N SER A 2 -19.30 -24.58 -18.15
CA SER A 2 -18.86 -24.47 -17.59
C SER A 2 -18.15 -24.32 -17.28
N THR A 3 -18.30 -23.93 -17.67
CA THR A 3 -17.95 -23.67 -17.11
C THR A 3 -17.34 -23.44 -16.63
N LEU A 4 -17.58 -23.00 -16.94
CA LEU A 4 -17.31 -22.70 -16.27
C LEU A 4 -16.62 -22.44 -15.82
N GLN A 5 -16.80 -22.16 -16.06
CA GLN A 5 -16.51 -21.93 -15.42
C GLN A 5 -15.79 -21.71 -14.86
N VAL A 6 -16.06 -21.53 -15.11
CA VAL A 6 -15.68 -21.34 -14.32
C VAL A 6 -14.90 -21.06 -13.84
N GLN A 7 -15.10 -20.63 -13.94
CA GLN A 7 -14.77 -20.36 -13.33
C GLN A 7 -14.06 -20.10 -12.82
N SER A 8 -14.27 -19.97 -13.06
CA SER A 8 -13.94 -19.72 -12.38
C SER A 8 -13.31 -19.53 -11.81
N SER A 9 -13.47 -19.42 -12.10
CA SER A 9 -13.19 -19.26 -11.41
C SER A 9 -12.55 -19.16 -10.88
N ASP A 10 -12.78 -18.96 -11.12
CA ASP A 10 -12.47 -18.88 -10.51
C ASP A 10 -11.71 -18.88 -10.24
N THR A 11 -11.90 -18.80 -10.54
CA THR A 11 -11.45 -18.73 -10.18
C THR A 11 -10.59 -18.64 -9.89
N GLY A 12 -10.68 -18.63 -10.06
CA GLY A 12 -10.22 -18.34 -9.68
C GLY A 12 -9.37 -18.14 -9.59
N SER A 13 -9.43 -17.94 -9.79
CA SER A 13 -8.84 -17.60 -9.50
C SER A 13 -8.19 -17.22 -9.60
N GLY A 14 -8.32 -17.43 -9.76
CA GLY A 14 -7.74 -16.93 -9.84
C GLY A 14 -7.34 -15.95 -10.05
N PRO A 15 -7.53 -15.72 -10.83
CA PRO A 15 -7.04 -14.46 -11.20
C PRO A 15 -7.42 -13.45 -10.26
N ALA A 16 -8.18 -13.83 -9.56
CA ALA A 16 -8.59 -13.05 -8.49
C ALA A 16 -7.49 -12.80 -7.52
N CYS A 17 -6.26 -13.05 -7.92
CA CYS A 17 -5.12 -12.89 -7.03
C CYS A 17 -4.39 -11.58 -7.21
N GLU A 18 -4.96 -10.67 -7.97
CA GLU A 18 -4.34 -9.37 -8.20
C GLU A 18 -4.38 -8.54 -6.94
N ARG A 19 -3.23 -8.05 -6.50
CA ARG A 19 -3.17 -7.15 -5.35
C ARG A 19 -3.62 -5.76 -5.74
N ARG A 20 -4.47 -5.16 -4.93
CA ARG A 20 -4.97 -3.80 -5.15
C ARG A 20 -4.13 -2.83 -4.34
N VAL A 21 -3.52 -1.87 -5.03
CA VAL A 21 -2.61 -0.90 -4.42
C VAL A 21 -3.26 0.47 -4.36
N LEU A 22 -3.13 1.13 -3.21
CA LEU A 22 -3.42 2.56 -3.09
C LEU A 22 -2.08 3.28 -3.06
N LEU A 23 -1.87 4.16 -4.01
CA LEU A 23 -0.63 4.93 -4.12
C LEU A 23 -0.86 6.33 -3.60
N ILE A 24 -0.11 6.72 -2.57
CA ILE A 24 -0.27 8.01 -1.91
C ILE A 24 1.00 8.82 -2.15
N GLU A 25 0.92 9.75 -3.10
CA GLU A 25 2.05 10.50 -3.60
C GLU A 25 1.57 11.82 -4.21
N ASP A 26 2.16 12.95 -3.83
CA ASP A 26 1.69 14.26 -4.32
C ASP A 26 2.32 14.69 -5.64
N SER A 27 3.39 14.05 -6.09
CA SER A 27 4.00 14.37 -7.38
C SER A 27 3.28 13.63 -8.49
N ALA A 28 2.64 14.36 -9.40
CA ALA A 28 1.93 13.74 -10.52
C ALA A 28 2.87 12.96 -11.43
N VAL A 29 4.09 13.48 -11.63
CA VAL A 29 5.08 12.82 -12.47
C VAL A 29 5.51 11.49 -11.85
N LEU A 30 5.82 11.52 -10.55
CA LEU A 30 6.25 10.31 -9.87
C LEU A 30 5.11 9.30 -9.77
N THR A 31 3.89 9.78 -9.51
CA THR A 31 2.71 8.91 -9.47
C THR A 31 2.59 8.10 -10.75
N ARG A 32 2.72 8.77 -11.90
CA ARG A 32 2.62 8.09 -13.18
C ARG A 32 3.73 7.05 -13.37
N ARG A 33 4.94 7.41 -12.99
CA ARG A 33 6.07 6.48 -13.09
C ARG A 33 5.88 5.26 -12.19
N LEU A 34 5.36 5.48 -10.98
CA LEU A 34 5.13 4.38 -10.07
C LEU A 34 4.00 3.47 -10.54
N ILE A 35 2.95 4.05 -11.13
CA ILE A 35 1.89 3.24 -11.71
C ILE A 35 2.46 2.32 -12.79
N ASP A 36 3.28 2.88 -13.69
CA ASP A 36 3.88 2.09 -14.75
C ASP A 36 4.81 1.00 -14.19
N LEU A 37 5.58 1.34 -13.17
CA LEU A 37 6.50 0.39 -12.56
C LEU A 37 5.76 -0.75 -11.87
N LEU A 38 4.70 -0.43 -11.15
CA LEU A 38 4.02 -1.38 -10.28
C LEU A 38 2.96 -2.21 -10.98
N SER A 39 2.33 -1.67 -12.01
CA SER A 39 1.22 -2.36 -12.67
C SER A 39 1.71 -3.61 -13.39
N GLU A 40 1.09 -4.72 -13.08
CA GLU A 40 1.43 -5.99 -13.73
C GLU A 40 0.15 -6.80 -13.83
N PRO A 41 -0.41 -6.93 -15.05
CA PRO A 41 -1.69 -7.64 -15.22
C PRO A 41 -1.66 -9.02 -14.58
N GLY A 42 -2.67 -9.33 -13.82
CA GLY A 42 -2.78 -10.60 -13.12
C GLY A 42 -2.07 -10.66 -11.80
N ARG A 43 -1.26 -9.66 -11.44
CA ARG A 43 -0.53 -9.66 -10.17
C ARG A 43 -0.74 -8.40 -9.34
N VAL A 44 -0.66 -7.23 -9.96
CA VAL A 44 -0.74 -5.96 -9.24
C VAL A 44 -1.54 -4.95 -10.06
N GLU A 45 -2.51 -4.34 -9.41
CA GLU A 45 -3.31 -3.25 -9.97
C GLU A 45 -3.18 -2.04 -9.06
N VAL A 46 -2.76 -0.88 -9.60
CA VAL A 46 -2.83 0.36 -8.84
C VAL A 46 -4.26 0.85 -8.94
N ALA A 47 -5.06 0.50 -7.95
CA ALA A 47 -6.51 0.66 -8.00
C ALA A 47 -6.96 2.09 -7.69
N ALA A 48 -6.16 2.86 -6.95
CA ALA A 48 -6.50 4.24 -6.62
C ALA A 48 -5.25 5.03 -6.29
N GLN A 49 -5.39 6.36 -6.30
CA GLN A 49 -4.32 7.31 -6.03
C GLN A 49 -4.82 8.38 -5.09
N ALA A 50 -3.91 8.97 -4.33
CA ALA A 50 -4.22 10.10 -3.48
C ALA A 50 -2.99 11.00 -3.40
N ALA A 51 -3.21 12.32 -3.42
CA ALA A 51 -2.12 13.29 -3.36
C ALA A 51 -2.02 13.96 -1.99
N THR A 52 -3.04 13.83 -1.16
CA THR A 52 -3.12 14.47 0.15
C THR A 52 -3.55 13.48 1.21
N GLN A 53 -3.33 13.86 2.46
CA GLN A 53 -3.80 13.05 3.58
C GLN A 53 -5.31 12.84 3.55
N SER A 54 -6.07 13.91 3.32
CA SER A 54 -7.53 13.83 3.27
C SER A 54 -8.02 12.88 2.19
N GLU A 55 -7.42 12.99 1.01
CA GLU A 55 -7.80 12.15 -0.11
C GLU A 55 -7.46 10.70 0.16
N ALA A 56 -6.29 10.44 0.78
CA ALA A 56 -5.88 9.09 1.12
C ALA A 56 -6.87 8.45 2.10
N VAL A 57 -7.25 9.18 3.14
CA VAL A 57 -8.20 8.66 4.13
C VAL A 57 -9.54 8.37 3.48
N MET A 58 -9.99 9.25 2.58
CA MET A 58 -11.23 9.03 1.85
C MET A 58 -11.16 7.75 1.01
N ARG A 59 -10.04 7.53 0.31
CA ARG A 59 -9.87 6.30 -0.47
C ARG A 59 -9.91 5.06 0.41
N LEU A 60 -9.29 5.13 1.59
CA LEU A 60 -9.31 4.01 2.53
C LEU A 60 -10.71 3.68 3.01
N GLN A 61 -11.56 4.69 3.12
CA GLN A 61 -12.95 4.48 3.55
C GLN A 61 -13.83 3.91 2.44
N GLU A 62 -13.47 4.18 1.19
CA GLU A 62 -14.27 3.77 0.04
C GLU A 62 -13.98 2.36 -0.45
N GLY A 63 -12.80 1.84 -0.18
CA GLY A 63 -12.41 0.56 -0.74
C GLY A 63 -11.45 -0.19 0.13
N ALA A 64 -11.18 -1.42 -0.27
CA ALA A 64 -10.21 -2.26 0.40
C ALA A 64 -8.97 -2.39 -0.48
N PHE A 65 -7.80 -2.24 0.12
CA PHE A 65 -6.54 -2.35 -0.59
C PHE A 65 -5.66 -3.39 0.09
N ASP A 66 -4.85 -4.06 -0.71
CA ASP A 66 -3.92 -5.07 -0.21
C ASP A 66 -2.59 -4.45 0.16
N VAL A 67 -2.22 -3.36 -0.52
CA VAL A 67 -0.95 -2.69 -0.31
C VAL A 67 -1.16 -1.19 -0.37
N LEU A 68 -0.53 -0.48 0.56
CA LEU A 68 -0.46 0.99 0.52
C LEU A 68 0.99 1.36 0.27
N VAL A 69 1.22 2.22 -0.73
CA VAL A 69 2.54 2.82 -0.96
C VAL A 69 2.41 4.29 -0.57
N VAL A 70 3.13 4.70 0.47
CA VAL A 70 2.89 5.97 1.14
C VAL A 70 4.12 6.85 1.15
N ASP A 71 4.01 8.05 0.57
CA ASP A 71 5.01 9.09 0.76
C ASP A 71 4.71 9.80 2.08
N ILE A 72 5.76 10.07 2.86
CA ILE A 72 5.60 10.74 4.14
C ILE A 72 5.32 12.22 3.96
N GLU A 73 5.92 12.84 2.94
CA GLU A 73 5.73 14.28 2.70
C GLU A 73 4.70 14.49 1.62
N LEU A 74 3.52 14.91 2.03
CA LEU A 74 2.42 15.18 1.11
C LEU A 74 2.20 16.68 1.01
N ALA A 75 1.55 17.12 -0.08
CA ALA A 75 1.21 18.53 -0.26
C ALA A 75 0.33 19.03 0.88
N GLU A 76 -0.52 18.16 1.40
CA GLU A 76 -1.40 18.50 2.51
C GLU A 76 -1.41 17.32 3.47
N GLY A 77 -1.02 17.56 4.71
CA GLY A 77 -0.95 16.51 5.71
C GLY A 77 0.34 15.72 5.61
N ASN A 78 0.36 14.52 6.14
CA ASN A 78 1.54 13.67 6.08
C ASN A 78 1.17 12.19 6.05
N GLY A 79 2.11 11.39 5.55
CA GLY A 79 1.90 9.96 5.37
C GLY A 79 1.81 9.16 6.66
N VAL A 80 2.42 9.64 7.74
CA VAL A 80 2.36 8.94 9.02
C VAL A 80 0.92 8.88 9.52
N ALA A 81 0.19 10.00 9.37
CA ALA A 81 -1.21 10.02 9.75
C ALA A 81 -2.05 9.05 8.90
N VAL A 82 -1.69 8.91 7.62
CA VAL A 82 -2.37 7.96 6.74
C VAL A 82 -2.13 6.53 7.22
N ILE A 83 -0.89 6.21 7.61
CA ILE A 83 -0.56 4.88 8.13
C ILE A 83 -1.41 4.55 9.35
N ARG A 84 -1.49 5.48 10.29
CA ARG A 84 -2.29 5.28 11.49
C ARG A 84 -3.77 5.08 11.17
N ALA A 85 -4.29 5.89 10.25
CA ALA A 85 -5.69 5.78 9.85
C ALA A 85 -5.97 4.40 9.24
N ALA A 86 -5.09 3.91 8.41
CA ALA A 86 -5.27 2.60 7.78
C ALA A 86 -5.29 1.50 8.82
N ARG A 87 -4.38 1.55 9.79
CA ARG A 87 -4.34 0.53 10.84
C ARG A 87 -5.61 0.50 11.69
N GLN A 88 -6.26 1.65 11.84
CA GLN A 88 -7.51 1.74 12.60
C GLN A 88 -8.73 1.34 11.78
N LEU A 89 -8.72 1.65 10.48
CA LEU A 89 -9.87 1.40 9.62
C LEU A 89 -10.02 -0.06 9.22
N TYR A 90 -8.91 -0.76 9.05
CA TYR A 90 -8.94 -2.15 8.57
C TYR A 90 -9.02 -3.11 9.75
N PRO A 91 -9.80 -4.20 9.62
CA PRO A 91 -9.86 -5.19 10.70
C PRO A 91 -8.53 -5.92 10.84
N PRO A 92 -8.22 -6.44 12.04
CA PRO A 92 -6.92 -7.07 12.30
C PRO A 92 -6.56 -8.22 11.35
N ASP A 93 -7.54 -8.93 10.83
CA ASP A 93 -7.30 -10.05 9.94
C ASP A 93 -7.29 -9.66 8.46
N ALA A 94 -7.44 -8.37 8.17
CA ALA A 94 -7.45 -7.88 6.80
C ALA A 94 -6.60 -6.61 6.64
N GLN A 95 -5.48 -6.56 7.36
CA GLN A 95 -4.58 -5.42 7.31
C GLN A 95 -3.78 -5.40 6.01
N PRO A 96 -3.61 -4.22 5.41
CA PRO A 96 -2.81 -4.10 4.20
C PRO A 96 -1.31 -4.14 4.54
N VAL A 97 -0.51 -4.42 3.52
CA VAL A 97 0.93 -4.23 3.61
C VAL A 97 1.17 -2.73 3.42
N ILE A 98 1.88 -2.09 4.33
CA ILE A 98 2.16 -0.66 4.22
C ILE A 98 3.64 -0.44 3.95
N VAL A 99 3.92 0.16 2.80
CA VAL A 99 5.27 0.44 2.33
C VAL A 99 5.47 1.95 2.28
N VAL A 100 6.44 2.45 3.03
CA VAL A 100 6.80 3.86 2.98
C VAL A 100 7.85 4.06 1.91
N LEU A 101 7.68 5.09 1.09
CA LEU A 101 8.64 5.46 0.06
C LEU A 101 8.89 6.95 0.19
N THR A 102 10.10 7.35 0.60
CA THR A 102 10.38 8.73 0.93
C THR A 102 11.77 9.18 0.47
N ASN A 103 11.89 10.50 0.18
CA ASN A 103 13.19 11.12 -0.12
C ASN A 103 13.97 11.42 1.15
N TYR A 104 13.32 11.40 2.31
CA TYR A 104 13.92 11.84 3.56
C TYR A 104 14.15 10.68 4.51
N ALA A 105 14.85 9.68 4.03
CA ALA A 105 15.11 8.47 4.79
C ALA A 105 16.18 8.75 5.84
N SER A 106 15.78 8.80 7.09
CA SER A 106 16.68 8.88 8.23
C SER A 106 16.22 7.86 9.26
N ASP A 107 17.10 7.54 10.21
CA ASP A 107 16.72 6.58 11.25
C ASP A 107 15.54 7.08 12.07
N PHE A 108 15.52 8.39 12.36
CA PHE A 108 14.40 8.96 13.12
C PHE A 108 13.08 8.80 12.37
N VAL A 109 13.06 9.16 11.09
CA VAL A 109 11.85 9.05 10.26
C VAL A 109 11.44 7.59 10.12
N ARG A 110 12.40 6.70 9.89
CA ARG A 110 12.13 5.28 9.76
C ARG A 110 11.46 4.73 11.02
N ASP A 111 12.05 5.04 12.18
CA ASP A 111 11.52 4.53 13.45
C ASP A 111 10.13 5.07 13.71
N HIS A 112 9.89 6.32 13.36
CA HIS A 112 8.58 6.95 13.51
C HIS A 112 7.54 6.26 12.63
N CYS A 113 7.91 5.92 11.40
CA CYS A 113 7.01 5.22 10.48
C CYS A 113 6.69 3.82 10.96
N PHE A 114 7.69 3.07 11.43
CA PHE A 114 7.44 1.74 11.95
C PHE A 114 6.58 1.78 13.21
N ALA A 115 6.80 2.77 14.07
CA ALA A 115 5.97 2.94 15.26
C ALA A 115 4.50 3.21 14.90
N ALA A 116 4.27 3.87 13.77
CA ALA A 116 2.91 4.15 13.30
C ALA A 116 2.26 2.92 12.65
N GLY A 117 3.04 1.92 12.26
CA GLY A 117 2.51 0.71 11.68
C GLY A 117 3.02 0.34 10.28
N ALA A 118 4.06 1.01 9.77
CA ALA A 118 4.62 0.65 8.48
C ALA A 118 5.26 -0.73 8.52
N ASP A 119 5.20 -1.46 7.41
CA ASP A 119 5.86 -2.76 7.28
C ASP A 119 7.21 -2.65 6.61
N TYR A 120 7.35 -1.73 5.66
CA TYR A 120 8.59 -1.53 4.91
C TYR A 120 8.87 -0.05 4.78
N PHE A 121 10.16 0.29 4.76
CA PHE A 121 10.60 1.68 4.64
C PHE A 121 11.68 1.75 3.57
N LEU A 122 11.38 2.44 2.44
CA LEU A 122 12.26 2.50 1.29
C LEU A 122 12.62 3.95 0.95
N ASP A 123 13.85 4.14 0.52
CA ASP A 123 14.37 5.43 0.06
C ASP A 123 14.07 5.57 -1.43
N LYS A 124 13.44 6.68 -1.84
CA LYS A 124 13.05 6.89 -3.23
C LYS A 124 14.23 6.86 -4.20
N MET A 125 15.40 7.30 -3.73
CA MET A 125 16.57 7.38 -4.59
C MET A 125 17.32 6.06 -4.66
N ARG A 126 17.41 5.37 -3.53
CA ARG A 126 18.25 4.18 -3.42
C ARG A 126 17.50 2.88 -3.61
N ASP A 127 16.27 2.82 -3.14
CA ASP A 127 15.56 1.56 -3.01
C ASP A 127 14.40 1.36 -3.97
N ILE A 128 14.27 2.24 -4.98
CA ILE A 128 13.13 2.18 -5.89
C ILE A 128 13.01 0.83 -6.59
N ALA A 129 14.13 0.18 -6.85
CA ALA A 129 14.12 -1.12 -7.51
C ALA A 129 13.53 -2.22 -6.63
N LEU A 130 13.56 -2.03 -5.31
CA LEU A 130 12.99 -2.99 -4.37
C LEU A 130 11.48 -2.87 -4.24
N LEU A 131 10.94 -1.72 -4.62
CA LEU A 131 9.54 -1.42 -4.41
C LEU A 131 8.62 -2.45 -5.06
N LYS A 132 8.89 -2.79 -6.30
CA LYS A 132 8.02 -3.74 -7.00
C LYS A 132 8.01 -5.11 -6.33
N ALA A 133 9.18 -5.59 -5.92
CA ALA A 133 9.28 -6.88 -5.23
C ALA A 133 8.47 -6.88 -3.94
N VAL A 134 8.55 -5.79 -3.18
CA VAL A 134 7.81 -5.67 -1.92
C VAL A 134 6.31 -5.60 -2.18
N VAL A 135 5.89 -4.85 -3.20
CA VAL A 135 4.47 -4.73 -3.52
C VAL A 135 3.89 -6.07 -3.98
N VAL A 136 4.66 -6.82 -4.75
CA VAL A 136 4.20 -8.11 -5.26
C VAL A 136 4.19 -9.17 -4.16
N ASP A 137 5.25 -9.26 -3.37
CA ASP A 137 5.46 -10.38 -2.46
C ASP A 137 5.49 -10.03 -0.98
N GLY A 138 5.47 -8.75 -0.62
CA GLY A 138 5.58 -8.34 0.78
C GLY A 138 4.41 -8.80 1.63
N HIS A 139 4.64 -8.85 2.93
CA HIS A 139 3.61 -9.22 3.90
C HIS A 139 3.55 -8.21 5.03
N SER A 140 2.37 -8.03 5.58
CA SER A 140 2.22 -7.17 6.74
C SER A 140 2.80 -7.88 7.97
N LYS A 141 3.61 -7.13 8.70
CA LYS A 141 4.22 -7.62 9.94
C LYS A 141 3.59 -6.96 11.16
N TRP A 142 2.62 -6.10 10.92
CA TRP A 142 2.02 -5.34 12.00
C TRP A 142 1.04 -6.17 12.80
N ALA A 143 1.05 -5.97 14.12
CA ALA A 143 0.10 -6.58 15.01
C ALA A 143 -0.41 -5.51 15.97
N PRO A 144 -1.72 -5.50 16.28
CA PRO A 144 -2.25 -4.52 17.22
C PRO A 144 -1.56 -4.64 18.59
N PRO A 145 -1.28 -3.53 19.26
CA PRO A 145 -0.57 -3.56 20.53
C PRO A 145 -1.20 -4.45 21.59
N HIS A 146 -2.50 -4.64 21.54
CA HIS A 146 -3.22 -5.45 22.52
C HIS A 146 -3.67 -6.78 21.95
N SER A 147 -3.12 -7.19 20.81
CA SER A 147 -3.55 -8.41 20.15
C SER A 147 -3.15 -9.66 20.91
N SER A 148 -2.18 -9.54 21.81
CA SER A 148 -1.72 -10.69 22.59
C SER A 148 -2.63 -11.04 23.75
N HIS A 149 -3.63 -10.25 23.98
CA HIS A 149 -4.57 -10.53 25.06
C HIS A 149 -5.67 -11.48 24.62
#